data_7b7bb32a2a353ff19a462b98b44207bf
#
_entry.id   7b7bb32a2a353ff19a462b98b44207bf
#
_cell.length_a   1.000
_cell.length_b   1.000
_cell.length_c   1.000
_cell.angle_alpha   90.00
_cell.angle_beta   90.00
_cell.angle_gamma   90.00
#
_symmetry.space_group_name_H-M   'P 1'
#
loop_
_entity.id
_entity.type
_entity.pdbx_description
1 polymer ?
#
loop_
_entity_poly.entity_id
_entity_poly.type
_entity_poly.pdbx_seq_one_letter_code
_entity_poly.pdbx_strand_id
1 'polypeptide(L)'
;HKYYPSSPLIPNNDKSLLFVNSGMVQFKDIFLGNIKPTDKAIVTCQKCMRAGGKHNDLDNIGFTSRHHSFFEMLGNFSFGEYFKDEAISFAWDFLINVLKLDEKRLYISVHDSDSESKQIWADKIKIDPDRILVLGDEDNFWQMGETGPCGPCTEIYYDQGNEFDGVLPTLGDPKDRYIEIWNLVFTQYNKTSSGKMEELPQKCVDTGLSLIHI
;
A
#
# COMPACT_ATOMS: atom_id res chain seq x y z
N HIS A 1 13.35 -8.07 9.44
CA HIS A 1 11.93 -8.24 9.69
C HIS A 1 11.64 -9.65 10.21
N LYS A 2 10.71 -9.74 11.13
CA LYS A 2 10.21 -11.02 11.64
C LYS A 2 9.02 -11.49 10.81
N TYR A 3 9.02 -12.76 10.38
CA TYR A 3 7.89 -13.34 9.68
C TYR A 3 6.73 -13.63 10.64
N TYR A 4 5.54 -13.19 10.27
CA TYR A 4 4.28 -13.51 10.92
C TYR A 4 3.35 -14.24 9.94
N PRO A 5 2.67 -15.31 10.37
CA PRO A 5 1.75 -16.03 9.51
C PRO A 5 0.51 -15.21 9.17
N SER A 6 -0.17 -15.57 8.09
CA SER A 6 -1.48 -15.00 7.74
C SER A 6 -2.48 -15.22 8.86
N SER A 7 -3.23 -14.19 9.21
CA SER A 7 -4.43 -14.34 10.03
C SER A 7 -5.56 -15.02 9.24
N PRO A 8 -6.56 -15.58 9.91
CA PRO A 8 -7.78 -16.06 9.26
C PRO A 8 -8.47 -14.94 8.45
N LEU A 9 -9.13 -15.30 7.33
CA LEU A 9 -9.87 -14.36 6.49
C LEU A 9 -11.02 -13.66 7.23
N ILE A 10 -11.63 -14.32 8.20
CA ILE A 10 -12.67 -13.73 9.04
C ILE A 10 -11.98 -13.10 10.25
N PRO A 11 -12.06 -11.78 10.43
CA PRO A 11 -11.44 -11.10 11.56
C PRO A 11 -12.06 -11.57 12.88
N ASN A 12 -11.26 -12.04 13.81
CA ASN A 12 -11.78 -12.62 15.07
C ASN A 12 -12.44 -11.60 16.02
N ASN A 13 -12.01 -10.33 15.98
CA ASN A 13 -12.45 -9.30 16.92
C ASN A 13 -12.77 -7.95 16.28
N ASP A 14 -12.82 -7.86 14.96
CA ASP A 14 -13.14 -6.62 14.25
C ASP A 14 -14.50 -6.73 13.53
N LYS A 15 -15.52 -6.10 14.11
CA LYS A 15 -16.86 -6.03 13.54
C LYS A 15 -17.01 -4.99 12.41
N SER A 16 -15.97 -4.19 12.17
CA SER A 16 -15.97 -3.17 11.12
C SER A 16 -15.67 -3.74 9.74
N LEU A 17 -15.15 -4.97 9.67
CA LEU A 17 -14.76 -5.65 8.44
C LEU A 17 -15.46 -7.01 8.33
N LEU A 18 -15.99 -7.31 7.14
CA LEU A 18 -16.55 -8.63 6.83
C LEU A 18 -15.44 -9.66 6.64
N PHE A 19 -14.40 -9.27 5.88
CA PHE A 19 -13.21 -10.08 5.62
C PHE A 19 -11.94 -9.25 5.82
N VAL A 20 -10.83 -9.92 6.05
CA VAL A 20 -9.50 -9.30 6.02
C VAL A 20 -9.20 -8.88 4.58
N ASN A 21 -9.09 -7.58 4.34
CA ASN A 21 -8.95 -6.97 3.02
C ASN A 21 -7.53 -6.45 2.73
N SER A 22 -6.64 -6.48 3.73
CA SER A 22 -5.24 -6.04 3.61
C SER A 22 -4.37 -6.67 4.69
N GLY A 23 -3.06 -6.62 4.47
CA GLY A 23 -2.08 -7.19 5.39
C GLY A 23 -2.07 -6.58 6.79
N MET A 24 -2.41 -5.28 6.88
CA MET A 24 -2.38 -4.54 8.15
C MET A 24 -3.48 -4.91 9.13
N VAL A 25 -4.56 -5.54 8.69
CA VAL A 25 -5.76 -5.76 9.53
C VAL A 25 -5.43 -6.52 10.82
N GLN A 26 -4.58 -7.54 10.76
CA GLN A 26 -4.16 -8.29 11.94
C GLN A 26 -3.33 -7.48 12.94
N PHE A 27 -2.79 -6.32 12.53
CA PHE A 27 -1.95 -5.44 13.34
C PHE A 27 -2.65 -4.14 13.75
N LYS A 28 -3.95 -3.99 13.48
CA LYS A 28 -4.75 -2.78 13.74
C LYS A 28 -4.52 -2.20 15.14
N ASP A 29 -4.58 -3.05 16.16
CA ASP A 29 -4.40 -2.63 17.54
C ASP A 29 -2.99 -2.15 17.86
N ILE A 30 -1.99 -2.63 17.13
CA ILE A 30 -0.61 -2.14 17.22
C ILE A 30 -0.50 -0.74 16.61
N PHE A 31 -1.09 -0.53 15.42
CA PHE A 31 -1.13 0.79 14.78
C PHE A 31 -1.82 1.84 15.67
N LEU A 32 -2.94 1.46 16.30
CA LEU A 32 -3.68 2.33 17.21
C LEU A 32 -2.98 2.55 18.58
N GLY A 33 -1.90 1.82 18.86
CA GLY A 33 -1.20 1.88 20.14
C GLY A 33 -1.90 1.17 21.30
N ASN A 34 -2.96 0.41 21.03
CA ASN A 34 -3.68 -0.38 22.03
C ASN A 34 -2.84 -1.55 22.54
N ILE A 35 -1.97 -2.09 21.70
CA ILE A 35 -1.06 -3.21 22.00
C ILE A 35 0.36 -2.81 21.60
N LYS A 36 1.33 -3.08 22.47
CA LYS A 36 2.74 -2.89 22.13
C LYS A 36 3.20 -4.01 21.20
N PRO A 37 3.93 -3.70 20.11
CA PRO A 37 4.48 -4.73 19.23
C PRO A 37 5.53 -5.56 19.97
N THR A 38 5.51 -6.88 19.77
CA THR A 38 6.60 -7.77 20.21
C THR A 38 7.82 -7.57 19.31
N ASP A 39 7.59 -7.50 18.01
CA ASP A 39 8.60 -7.20 17.00
C ASP A 39 8.19 -5.90 16.28
N LYS A 40 9.13 -4.98 16.09
CA LYS A 40 8.84 -3.67 15.50
C LYS A 40 8.89 -3.66 13.98
N ALA A 41 9.60 -4.60 13.38
CA ALA A 41 9.70 -4.79 11.95
C ALA A 41 9.22 -6.19 11.56
N ILE A 42 8.11 -6.27 10.82
CA ILE A 42 7.40 -7.52 10.53
C ILE A 42 7.20 -7.69 9.02
N VAL A 43 7.19 -8.93 8.53
CA VAL A 43 6.71 -9.29 7.20
C VAL A 43 5.65 -10.38 7.29
N THR A 44 4.68 -10.33 6.37
CA THR A 44 3.63 -11.35 6.25
C THR A 44 3.23 -11.55 4.80
N CYS A 45 2.71 -12.73 4.49
CA CYS A 45 1.95 -13.01 3.28
C CYS A 45 0.50 -13.26 3.72
N GLN A 46 -0.33 -12.21 3.68
CA GLN A 46 -1.68 -12.23 4.23
C GLN A 46 -2.69 -12.64 3.16
N LYS A 47 -3.50 -13.63 3.47
CA LYS A 47 -4.70 -13.99 2.70
C LYS A 47 -5.74 -12.91 2.83
N CYS A 48 -6.21 -12.38 1.71
CA CYS A 48 -7.15 -11.26 1.65
C CYS A 48 -8.36 -11.58 0.77
N MET A 49 -9.48 -10.94 1.11
CA MET A 49 -10.70 -10.96 0.30
C MET A 49 -11.33 -9.55 0.28
N ARG A 50 -11.58 -9.03 -0.91
CA ARG A 50 -12.22 -7.72 -1.14
C ARG A 50 -13.61 -7.90 -1.74
N ALA A 51 -14.55 -8.35 -0.90
CA ALA A 51 -15.93 -8.63 -1.25
C ALA A 51 -16.86 -7.92 -0.27
N GLY A 52 -17.10 -6.63 -0.52
CA GLY A 52 -17.94 -5.76 0.31
C GLY A 52 -17.14 -4.76 1.17
N GLY A 53 -17.84 -3.75 1.68
CA GLY A 53 -17.27 -2.65 2.45
C GLY A 53 -16.55 -1.61 1.58
N LYS A 54 -15.59 -0.87 2.16
CA LYS A 54 -14.88 0.21 1.49
C LYS A 54 -14.00 -0.28 0.33
N HIS A 55 -13.34 -1.42 0.51
CA HIS A 55 -12.52 -2.06 -0.51
C HIS A 55 -13.31 -3.22 -1.12
N ASN A 56 -14.22 -2.91 -2.04
CA ASN A 56 -15.08 -3.89 -2.70
C ASN A 56 -14.72 -3.99 -4.19
N ASP A 57 -14.20 -5.13 -4.61
CA ASP A 57 -13.80 -5.38 -5.99
C ASP A 57 -14.84 -6.20 -6.78
N LEU A 58 -16.00 -6.56 -6.18
CA LEU A 58 -16.97 -7.48 -6.78
C LEU A 58 -17.43 -7.06 -8.19
N ASP A 59 -17.58 -5.76 -8.44
CA ASP A 59 -18.01 -5.25 -9.74
C ASP A 59 -16.92 -5.36 -10.83
N ASN A 60 -15.66 -5.53 -10.42
CA ASN A 60 -14.50 -5.61 -11.30
C ASN A 60 -14.00 -7.05 -11.50
N ILE A 61 -14.36 -7.98 -10.60
CA ILE A 61 -13.93 -9.38 -10.68
C ILE A 61 -14.49 -10.04 -11.93
N GLY A 62 -13.60 -10.62 -12.74
CA GLY A 62 -13.95 -11.24 -14.01
C GLY A 62 -14.03 -10.28 -15.22
N PHE A 63 -13.92 -8.96 -14.99
CA PHE A 63 -13.90 -7.92 -16.03
C PHE A 63 -12.52 -7.29 -16.21
N THR A 64 -11.66 -7.41 -15.23
CA THR A 64 -10.27 -6.93 -15.28
C THR A 64 -9.31 -8.06 -14.95
N SER A 65 -8.07 -7.95 -15.40
CA SER A 65 -7.02 -8.94 -15.11
C SER A 65 -6.46 -8.83 -13.69
N ARG A 66 -6.68 -7.68 -13.01
CA ARG A 66 -6.04 -7.32 -11.73
C ARG A 66 -6.94 -7.44 -10.51
N HIS A 67 -8.25 -7.67 -10.65
CA HIS A 67 -9.18 -7.81 -9.53
C HIS A 67 -9.57 -9.26 -9.29
N HIS A 68 -9.35 -9.73 -8.07
CA HIS A 68 -9.62 -11.11 -7.66
C HIS A 68 -10.42 -11.13 -6.36
N SER A 69 -11.31 -12.13 -6.22
CA SER A 69 -12.10 -12.33 -4.99
C SER A 69 -11.21 -12.70 -3.80
N PHE A 70 -10.17 -13.50 -4.06
CA PHE A 70 -9.18 -13.95 -3.09
C PHE A 70 -7.78 -13.72 -3.65
N PHE A 71 -6.88 -13.21 -2.82
CA PHE A 71 -5.48 -13.00 -3.17
C PHE A 71 -4.59 -13.03 -1.93
N GLU A 72 -3.30 -13.14 -2.12
CA GLU A 72 -2.30 -13.02 -1.07
C GLU A 72 -1.54 -11.71 -1.25
N MET A 73 -1.46 -10.94 -0.16
CA MET A 73 -0.74 -9.67 -0.13
C MET A 73 0.54 -9.83 0.66
N LEU A 74 1.67 -9.59 0.02
CA LEU A 74 2.93 -9.44 0.73
C LEU A 74 2.98 -8.08 1.41
N GLY A 75 3.31 -8.06 2.68
CA GLY A 75 3.42 -6.82 3.45
C GLY A 75 4.67 -6.80 4.29
N ASN A 76 5.30 -5.63 4.37
CA ASN A 76 6.28 -5.32 5.40
C ASN A 76 5.78 -4.13 6.21
N PHE A 77 5.98 -4.21 7.52
CA PHE A 77 5.43 -3.29 8.50
C PHE A 77 6.52 -2.78 9.42
N SER A 78 6.42 -1.50 9.74
CA SER A 78 7.26 -0.88 10.77
C SER A 78 6.37 -0.22 11.83
N PHE A 79 6.61 -0.57 13.07
CA PHE A 79 5.96 0.02 14.24
C PHE A 79 6.97 0.91 14.97
N GLY A 80 7.31 2.06 14.33
CA GLY A 80 8.28 3.01 14.83
C GLY A 80 9.73 2.56 14.80
N GLU A 81 10.09 1.56 13.98
CA GLU A 81 11.48 1.12 13.76
C GLU A 81 12.14 1.89 12.62
N TYR A 82 11.42 2.06 11.51
CA TYR A 82 11.80 2.86 10.35
C TYR A 82 10.57 3.55 9.76
N PHE A 83 10.80 4.52 8.88
CA PHE A 83 9.72 5.27 8.23
C PHE A 83 9.99 5.43 6.72
N LYS A 84 9.63 6.56 6.13
CA LYS A 84 9.60 6.78 4.68
C LYS A 84 10.92 6.46 3.98
N ASP A 85 12.02 6.97 4.50
CA ASP A 85 13.33 6.87 3.87
C ASP A 85 13.76 5.41 3.68
N GLU A 86 13.73 4.62 4.75
CA GLU A 86 14.12 3.22 4.69
C GLU A 86 13.06 2.38 3.97
N ALA A 87 11.76 2.66 4.17
CA ALA A 87 10.70 1.92 3.49
C ALA A 87 10.82 2.03 1.97
N ILE A 88 11.00 3.24 1.45
CA ILE A 88 11.21 3.50 0.02
C ILE A 88 12.50 2.83 -0.47
N SER A 89 13.58 2.94 0.30
CA SER A 89 14.86 2.31 -0.06
C SER A 89 14.76 0.79 -0.13
N PHE A 90 14.08 0.15 0.83
CA PHE A 90 13.86 -1.30 0.83
C PHE A 90 12.99 -1.76 -0.34
N ALA A 91 11.93 -1.01 -0.64
CA ALA A 91 11.06 -1.32 -1.76
C ALA A 91 11.83 -1.26 -3.09
N TRP A 92 12.58 -0.19 -3.30
CA TRP A 92 13.39 -0.04 -4.52
C TRP A 92 14.46 -1.13 -4.66
N ASP A 93 15.20 -1.39 -3.58
CA ASP A 93 16.22 -2.45 -3.58
C ASP A 93 15.62 -3.82 -3.91
N PHE A 94 14.46 -4.14 -3.34
CA PHE A 94 13.77 -5.40 -3.60
C PHE A 94 13.34 -5.52 -5.07
N LEU A 95 12.73 -4.49 -5.65
CA LEU A 95 12.26 -4.52 -7.03
C LEU A 95 13.43 -4.62 -8.02
N ILE A 96 14.49 -3.84 -7.82
CA ILE A 96 15.60 -3.77 -8.77
C ILE A 96 16.62 -4.89 -8.56
N ASN A 97 17.02 -5.12 -7.30
CA ASN A 97 18.13 -6.02 -7.01
C ASN A 97 17.71 -7.47 -6.75
N VAL A 98 16.49 -7.70 -6.26
CA VAL A 98 15.97 -9.06 -5.98
C VAL A 98 15.09 -9.54 -7.14
N LEU A 99 14.05 -8.79 -7.49
CA LEU A 99 13.12 -9.17 -8.57
C LEU A 99 13.66 -8.86 -9.98
N LYS A 100 14.70 -8.04 -10.09
CA LYS A 100 15.34 -7.68 -11.38
C LYS A 100 14.39 -7.02 -12.37
N LEU A 101 13.44 -6.21 -11.89
CA LEU A 101 12.56 -5.44 -12.75
C LEU A 101 13.35 -4.33 -13.47
N ASP A 102 12.93 -3.98 -14.68
CA ASP A 102 13.50 -2.87 -15.42
C ASP A 102 13.06 -1.53 -14.79
N GLU A 103 14.00 -0.82 -14.19
CA GLU A 103 13.75 0.47 -13.54
C GLU A 103 13.11 1.50 -14.47
N LYS A 104 13.36 1.42 -15.78
CA LYS A 104 12.80 2.36 -16.78
C LYS A 104 11.30 2.18 -16.97
N ARG A 105 10.77 1.05 -16.58
CA ARG A 105 9.34 0.71 -16.64
C ARG A 105 8.59 1.04 -15.34
N LEU A 106 9.30 1.50 -14.31
CA LEU A 106 8.70 1.84 -13.02
C LEU A 106 8.33 3.32 -12.96
N TYR A 107 7.08 3.58 -12.58
CA TYR A 107 6.52 4.89 -12.29
C TYR A 107 6.11 4.94 -10.82
N ILE A 108 6.25 6.09 -10.21
CA ILE A 108 6.00 6.29 -8.79
C ILE A 108 4.89 7.33 -8.64
N SER A 109 3.88 7.05 -7.82
CA SER A 109 2.97 8.09 -7.38
C SER A 109 3.26 8.52 -5.95
N VAL A 110 2.98 9.77 -5.65
CA VAL A 110 3.08 10.36 -4.31
C VAL A 110 1.88 11.26 -4.06
N HIS A 111 1.43 11.32 -2.81
CA HIS A 111 0.40 12.25 -2.41
C HIS A 111 0.86 13.71 -2.55
N ASP A 112 -0.01 14.59 -3.00
CA ASP A 112 0.30 16.01 -3.28
C ASP A 112 0.83 16.78 -2.05
N SER A 113 0.40 16.41 -0.85
CA SER A 113 0.91 16.98 0.41
C SER A 113 2.19 16.33 0.92
N ASP A 114 2.64 15.21 0.31
CA ASP A 114 3.82 14.44 0.78
C ASP A 114 5.10 14.80 0.02
N SER A 115 5.58 16.02 0.26
CA SER A 115 6.83 16.49 -0.33
C SER A 115 8.05 15.67 0.11
N GLU A 116 8.03 15.07 1.31
CA GLU A 116 9.12 14.25 1.83
C GLU A 116 9.32 12.99 0.99
N SER A 117 8.25 12.23 0.72
CA SER A 117 8.33 11.04 -0.14
C SER A 117 8.77 11.39 -1.55
N LYS A 118 8.25 12.50 -2.12
CA LYS A 118 8.67 12.98 -3.43
C LYS A 118 10.17 13.26 -3.47
N GLN A 119 10.69 13.92 -2.44
CA GLN A 119 12.11 14.25 -2.35
C GLN A 119 12.98 12.99 -2.21
N ILE A 120 12.55 12.00 -1.42
CA ILE A 120 13.28 10.73 -1.27
C ILE A 120 13.39 10.02 -2.64
N TRP A 121 12.29 9.92 -3.39
CA TRP A 121 12.30 9.32 -4.72
C TRP A 121 13.21 10.07 -5.71
N ALA A 122 13.14 11.41 -5.73
CA ALA A 122 13.91 12.23 -6.65
C ALA A 122 15.40 12.31 -6.27
N ASP A 123 15.70 12.56 -5.00
CA ASP A 123 17.06 12.92 -4.58
C ASP A 123 17.88 11.72 -4.11
N LYS A 124 17.27 10.75 -3.44
CA LYS A 124 17.97 9.58 -2.92
C LYS A 124 17.94 8.41 -3.90
N ILE A 125 16.75 8.07 -4.39
CA ILE A 125 16.57 6.94 -5.34
C ILE A 125 16.99 7.35 -6.76
N LYS A 126 16.92 8.66 -7.09
CA LYS A 126 17.28 9.21 -8.41
C LYS A 126 16.29 8.82 -9.53
N ILE A 127 15.02 8.69 -9.18
CA ILE A 127 13.96 8.51 -10.19
C ILE A 127 13.87 9.79 -11.04
N ASP A 128 13.73 9.60 -12.35
CA ASP A 128 13.46 10.69 -13.27
C ASP A 128 12.18 11.44 -12.82
N PRO A 129 12.23 12.77 -12.65
CA PRO A 129 11.06 13.55 -12.23
C PRO A 129 9.81 13.34 -13.08
N ASP A 130 9.96 13.05 -14.38
CA ASP A 130 8.83 12.77 -15.28
C ASP A 130 8.14 11.44 -14.97
N ARG A 131 8.74 10.59 -14.15
CA ARG A 131 8.19 9.31 -13.68
C ARG A 131 7.68 9.38 -12.22
N ILE A 132 7.70 10.56 -11.61
CA ILE A 132 7.12 10.81 -10.28
C ILE A 132 5.81 11.55 -10.46
N LEU A 133 4.71 10.81 -10.31
CA LEU A 133 3.34 11.29 -10.47
C LEU A 133 2.85 11.88 -9.15
N VAL A 134 2.22 13.05 -9.19
CA VAL A 134 1.62 13.67 -8.00
C VAL A 134 0.11 13.53 -8.11
N LEU A 135 -0.49 12.82 -7.15
CA LEU A 135 -1.92 12.49 -7.12
C LEU A 135 -2.54 12.94 -5.78
N GLY A 136 -3.86 12.96 -5.73
CA GLY A 136 -4.62 13.41 -4.56
C GLY A 136 -5.10 12.29 -3.65
N ASP A 137 -6.07 12.65 -2.79
CA ASP A 137 -6.63 11.75 -1.76
C ASP A 137 -7.26 10.48 -2.33
N GLU A 138 -7.78 10.51 -3.56
CA GLU A 138 -8.46 9.36 -4.16
C GLU A 138 -7.48 8.23 -4.45
N ASP A 139 -6.24 8.56 -4.83
CA ASP A 139 -5.23 7.58 -5.25
C ASP A 139 -4.17 7.36 -4.16
N ASN A 140 -3.64 8.44 -3.57
CA ASN A 140 -2.47 8.35 -2.69
C ASN A 140 -2.76 8.65 -1.21
N PHE A 141 -4.01 8.50 -0.75
CA PHE A 141 -4.35 8.52 0.68
C PHE A 141 -5.09 7.25 1.10
N TRP A 142 -4.37 6.33 1.73
CA TRP A 142 -4.95 5.05 2.11
C TRP A 142 -5.64 5.09 3.48
N GLN A 143 -6.79 4.41 3.58
CA GLN A 143 -7.55 4.26 4.81
C GLN A 143 -8.01 2.81 4.95
N MET A 144 -7.86 2.24 6.16
CA MET A 144 -8.28 0.85 6.43
C MET A 144 -9.78 0.63 6.20
N GLY A 145 -10.60 1.60 6.59
CA GLY A 145 -12.06 1.57 6.47
C GLY A 145 -12.66 2.95 6.64
N GLU A 146 -13.92 3.03 6.99
CA GLU A 146 -14.58 4.31 7.33
C GLU A 146 -13.92 5.02 8.52
N THR A 147 -13.35 4.23 9.42
CA THR A 147 -12.57 4.66 10.58
C THR A 147 -11.31 3.82 10.71
N GLY A 148 -10.33 4.30 11.47
CA GLY A 148 -9.11 3.56 11.77
C GLY A 148 -7.85 4.18 11.20
N PRO A 149 -6.73 3.44 11.23
CA PRO A 149 -5.44 3.91 10.77
C PRO A 149 -5.45 4.32 9.31
N CYS A 150 -4.78 5.43 8.99
CA CYS A 150 -4.71 5.99 7.64
C CYS A 150 -3.49 6.90 7.48
N GLY A 151 -3.19 7.26 6.24
CA GLY A 151 -2.12 8.19 5.91
C GLY A 151 -1.83 8.28 4.43
N PRO A 152 -0.98 9.25 4.02
CA PRO A 152 -0.53 9.35 2.65
C PRO A 152 0.26 8.10 2.26
N CYS A 153 0.21 7.76 0.99
CA CYS A 153 0.97 6.64 0.46
C CYS A 153 1.73 7.01 -0.81
N THR A 154 2.67 6.15 -1.15
CA THR A 154 3.36 6.17 -2.43
C THR A 154 3.18 4.81 -3.09
N GLU A 155 2.80 4.81 -4.34
CA GLU A 155 2.56 3.59 -5.10
C GLU A 155 3.60 3.42 -6.20
N ILE A 156 3.90 2.18 -6.51
CA ILE A 156 4.84 1.81 -7.56
C ILE A 156 4.06 1.10 -8.66
N TYR A 157 4.09 1.68 -9.85
CA TYR A 157 3.45 1.15 -11.06
C TYR A 157 4.49 0.57 -11.98
N TYR A 158 4.09 -0.49 -12.68
CA TYR A 158 4.89 -1.10 -13.74
C TYR A 158 4.21 -0.88 -15.09
N ASP A 159 4.93 -0.26 -16.05
CA ASP A 159 4.47 -0.11 -17.44
C ASP A 159 4.66 -1.43 -18.19
N GLN A 160 3.59 -2.12 -18.49
CA GLN A 160 3.61 -3.37 -19.24
C GLN A 160 3.97 -3.20 -20.72
N GLY A 161 3.91 -1.98 -21.24
CA GLY A 161 4.27 -1.67 -22.62
C GLY A 161 3.08 -1.25 -23.48
N ASN A 162 3.41 -0.82 -24.71
CA ASN A 162 2.43 -0.23 -25.63
C ASN A 162 1.42 -1.22 -26.21
N GLU A 163 1.62 -2.51 -26.01
CA GLU A 163 0.69 -3.57 -26.37
C GLU A 163 -0.53 -3.64 -25.44
N PHE A 164 -0.47 -2.99 -24.28
CA PHE A 164 -1.57 -2.88 -23.33
C PHE A 164 -2.24 -1.52 -23.41
N ASP A 165 -3.57 -1.49 -23.22
CA ASP A 165 -4.35 -0.25 -23.19
C ASP A 165 -4.22 0.43 -21.83
N GLY A 166 -4.17 1.75 -21.83
CA GLY A 166 -4.10 2.60 -20.63
C GLY A 166 -3.22 3.83 -20.81
N VAL A 167 -3.38 4.78 -19.90
CA VAL A 167 -2.59 6.01 -19.83
C VAL A 167 -1.99 6.15 -18.44
N LEU A 168 -1.05 7.09 -18.25
CA LEU A 168 -0.53 7.39 -16.91
C LEU A 168 -1.68 7.79 -15.96
N PRO A 169 -1.65 7.38 -14.69
CA PRO A 169 -2.69 7.72 -13.69
C PRO A 169 -3.04 9.21 -13.62
N THR A 170 -2.07 10.09 -13.87
CA THR A 170 -2.30 11.54 -13.95
C THR A 170 -3.11 12.00 -15.18
N LEU A 171 -3.26 11.15 -16.18
CA LEU A 171 -3.94 11.46 -17.44
C LEU A 171 -5.28 10.73 -17.60
N GLY A 172 -5.59 9.78 -16.73
CA GLY A 172 -6.82 9.02 -16.76
C GLY A 172 -6.66 7.58 -16.29
N ASP A 173 -7.45 6.66 -16.83
CA ASP A 173 -7.46 5.25 -16.41
C ASP A 173 -6.18 4.52 -16.86
N PRO A 174 -5.37 4.02 -15.91
CA PRO A 174 -4.14 3.27 -16.22
C PRO A 174 -4.40 1.89 -16.83
N LYS A 175 -5.61 1.36 -16.66
CA LYS A 175 -6.08 0.04 -17.14
C LYS A 175 -5.03 -1.06 -16.91
N ASP A 176 -4.75 -1.85 -17.96
CA ASP A 176 -3.80 -2.95 -17.87
C ASP A 176 -2.36 -2.55 -18.27
N ARG A 177 -2.14 -1.31 -18.69
CA ARG A 177 -0.79 -0.84 -19.06
C ARG A 177 0.04 -0.48 -17.85
N TYR A 178 -0.48 0.36 -16.95
CA TYR A 178 0.24 0.79 -15.75
C TYR A 178 -0.35 0.11 -14.54
N ILE A 179 0.23 -1.01 -14.16
CA ILE A 179 -0.28 -1.81 -13.03
C ILE A 179 0.41 -1.38 -11.75
N GLU A 180 -0.39 -1.01 -10.74
CA GLU A 180 0.07 -0.85 -9.37
C GLU A 180 0.56 -2.21 -8.86
N ILE A 181 1.85 -2.31 -8.56
CA ILE A 181 2.47 -3.53 -8.02
C ILE A 181 2.73 -3.45 -6.53
N TRP A 182 2.92 -2.25 -5.98
CA TRP A 182 3.21 -2.05 -4.56
C TRP A 182 2.69 -0.72 -4.06
N ASN A 183 2.00 -0.75 -2.91
CA ASN A 183 1.58 0.44 -2.18
C ASN A 183 2.33 0.52 -0.84
N LEU A 184 3.00 1.64 -0.58
CA LEU A 184 3.70 1.94 0.67
C LEU A 184 2.91 3.02 1.42
N VAL A 185 2.22 2.64 2.48
CA VAL A 185 1.38 3.53 3.28
C VAL A 185 2.16 4.05 4.49
N PHE A 186 2.21 5.35 4.65
CA PHE A 186 2.83 6.03 5.78
C PHE A 186 1.76 6.38 6.81
N THR A 187 1.41 5.38 7.61
CA THR A 187 0.32 5.45 8.57
C THR A 187 0.70 6.37 9.72
N GLN A 188 0.06 7.53 9.76
CA GLN A 188 0.34 8.62 10.73
C GLN A 188 -0.90 9.04 11.50
N TYR A 189 -2.09 8.73 10.99
CA TYR A 189 -3.35 9.21 11.54
C TYR A 189 -4.32 8.08 11.85
N ASN A 190 -5.24 8.37 12.75
CA ASN A 190 -6.45 7.60 13.03
C ASN A 190 -7.67 8.44 12.66
N LYS A 191 -8.49 7.98 11.73
CA LYS A 191 -9.77 8.60 11.41
C LYS A 191 -10.84 8.11 12.37
N THR A 192 -11.41 9.03 13.12
CA THR A 192 -12.47 8.75 14.10
C THR A 192 -13.85 8.67 13.42
N SER A 193 -14.86 8.17 14.14
CA SER A 193 -16.25 8.12 13.68
C SER A 193 -16.86 9.51 13.40
N SER A 194 -16.30 10.56 13.96
CA SER A 194 -16.69 11.95 13.66
C SER A 194 -16.03 12.51 12.40
N GLY A 195 -15.17 11.71 11.72
CA GLY A 195 -14.38 12.13 10.57
C GLY A 195 -13.11 12.90 10.92
N LYS A 196 -12.82 13.12 12.21
CA LYS A 196 -11.62 13.81 12.64
C LYS A 196 -10.39 12.92 12.46
N MET A 197 -9.32 13.54 11.93
CA MET A 197 -7.99 12.91 11.84
C MET A 197 -7.21 13.23 13.11
N GLU A 198 -6.77 12.18 13.82
CA GLU A 198 -5.95 12.29 15.04
C GLU A 198 -4.60 11.63 14.77
N GLU A 199 -3.52 12.25 15.22
CA GLU A 199 -2.19 11.65 15.07
C GLU A 199 -2.09 10.35 15.86
N LEU A 200 -1.47 9.35 15.24
CA LEU A 200 -1.13 8.10 15.93
C LEU A 200 -0.01 8.32 16.94
N PRO A 201 0.05 7.51 18.01
CA PRO A 201 1.09 7.60 19.02
C PRO A 201 2.50 7.38 18.49
N GLN A 202 2.62 6.74 17.34
CA GLN A 202 3.87 6.56 16.60
C GLN A 202 3.60 6.50 15.09
N LYS A 203 4.56 6.96 14.30
CA LYS A 203 4.56 6.80 12.85
C LYS A 203 4.86 5.36 12.49
N CYS A 204 4.06 4.79 11.61
CA CYS A 204 4.16 3.40 11.19
C CYS A 204 4.24 3.29 9.66
N VAL A 205 4.78 2.17 9.19
CA VAL A 205 4.75 1.79 7.78
C VAL A 205 3.88 0.56 7.62
N ASP A 206 2.98 0.61 6.65
CA ASP A 206 2.19 -0.51 6.14
C ASP A 206 2.44 -0.62 4.65
N THR A 207 2.76 -1.80 4.14
CA THR A 207 2.92 -1.98 2.71
C THR A 207 2.13 -3.17 2.19
N GLY A 208 1.65 -3.06 0.96
CA GLY A 208 0.99 -4.14 0.26
C GLY A 208 1.55 -4.30 -1.14
N LEU A 209 2.16 -5.46 -1.41
CA LEU A 209 2.66 -5.84 -2.72
C LEU A 209 1.86 -7.03 -3.23
N SER A 210 1.35 -6.91 -4.48
CA SER A 210 0.62 -7.99 -5.13
C SER A 210 1.56 -8.85 -5.98
N LEU A 211 1.67 -10.13 -5.65
CA LEU A 211 2.49 -11.08 -6.42
C LEU A 211 1.88 -11.44 -7.79
N ILE A 212 0.57 -11.30 -7.94
CA ILE A 212 -0.13 -11.66 -9.18
C ILE A 212 0.29 -10.77 -10.35
N HIS A 213 0.76 -9.57 -10.06
CA HIS A 213 1.06 -8.54 -11.06
C HIS A 213 2.57 -8.41 -11.37
N ILE A 214 3.41 -9.31 -10.85
CA ILE A 214 4.87 -9.27 -11.02
C ILE A 214 5.35 -10.43 -11.88
#